data_37a5112eec5bc3e732bbd865d5a886f3
#
_entry.id   37a5112eec5bc3e732bbd865d5a886f3
#
_cell.length_a   1.000
_cell.length_b   1.000
_cell.length_c   1.000
_cell.angle_alpha   90.00
_cell.angle_beta   90.00
_cell.angle_gamma   90.00
#
_symmetry.space_group_name_H-M   'P 1'
#
loop_
_entity.id
_entity.type
_entity.pdbx_description
1 polymer ?
#
loop_
_entity_poly.entity_id
_entity_poly.type
_entity_poly.pdbx_seq_one_letter_code
_entity_poly.pdbx_strand_id
1 'polypeptide(L)'
;MLSLSIFAGYAALLTIPSTRARLAEFASREPEVGLAEWILVHIPLGTVYTEELIFRATLGPLLDRACGRSGIWLGASTFGLWHITPARAAGDSVPATVAATALGGLILSSLRRRTGSTLAPALVHFALNAGGAIAPHLAGQLPPRLA
;
A
#
# COMPACT_ATOMS: atom_id res chain seq x y z
N MET A 1 -7.07 -14.95 2.33
CA MET A 1 -5.77 -15.48 2.80
C MET A 1 -4.62 -14.49 2.60
N LEU A 2 -4.43 -13.90 1.41
CA LEU A 2 -3.32 -12.93 1.16
C LEU A 2 -3.28 -11.75 2.14
N SER A 3 -4.42 -11.14 2.45
CA SER A 3 -4.47 -10.00 3.39
C SER A 3 -4.02 -10.39 4.81
N LEU A 4 -4.36 -11.59 5.27
CA LEU A 4 -3.90 -12.11 6.56
C LEU A 4 -2.38 -12.35 6.56
N SER A 5 -1.83 -12.84 5.45
CA SER A 5 -0.37 -13.01 5.30
C SER A 5 0.37 -11.68 5.33
N ILE A 6 -0.23 -10.60 4.82
CA ILE A 6 0.34 -9.25 4.90
C ILE A 6 0.39 -8.77 6.34
N PHE A 7 -0.70 -8.88 7.09
CA PHE A 7 -0.72 -8.52 8.51
C PHE A 7 0.25 -9.37 9.34
N ALA A 8 0.34 -10.68 9.04
CA ALA A 8 1.33 -11.56 9.68
C ALA A 8 2.77 -11.12 9.34
N GLY A 9 3.02 -10.67 8.10
CA GLY A 9 4.30 -10.09 7.70
C GLY A 9 4.67 -8.85 8.53
N TYR A 10 3.74 -7.90 8.68
CA TYR A 10 3.96 -6.73 9.55
C TYR A 10 4.20 -7.13 11.01
N ALA A 11 3.43 -8.08 11.53
CA ALA A 11 3.65 -8.60 12.88
C ALA A 11 5.04 -9.22 13.04
N ALA A 12 5.51 -9.99 12.05
CA ALA A 12 6.85 -10.54 12.04
C ALA A 12 7.94 -9.46 12.02
N LEU A 13 7.76 -8.39 11.23
CA LEU A 13 8.70 -7.25 11.20
C LEU A 13 8.84 -6.58 12.57
N LEU A 14 7.77 -6.52 13.37
CA LEU A 14 7.78 -5.96 14.73
C LEU A 14 8.58 -6.84 15.72
N THR A 15 8.77 -8.13 15.44
CA THR A 15 9.58 -9.02 16.29
C THR A 15 11.07 -8.87 16.08
N ILE A 16 11.50 -8.33 14.94
CA ILE A 16 12.93 -8.15 14.57
C ILE A 16 13.38 -6.76 15.03
N PRO A 17 14.38 -6.65 15.94
CA PRO A 17 14.75 -5.36 16.53
C PRO A 17 15.14 -4.29 15.52
N SER A 18 15.89 -4.63 14.48
CA SER A 18 16.34 -3.66 13.45
C SER A 18 15.20 -3.13 12.59
N THR A 19 14.24 -3.97 12.20
CA THR A 19 13.07 -3.53 11.42
C THR A 19 12.09 -2.76 12.28
N ARG A 20 11.91 -3.16 13.54
CA ARG A 20 11.09 -2.43 14.50
C ARG A 20 11.64 -1.02 14.75
N ALA A 21 12.96 -0.86 14.94
CA ALA A 21 13.58 0.45 15.11
C ALA A 21 13.30 1.36 13.90
N ARG A 22 13.44 0.83 12.69
CA ARG A 22 13.11 1.57 11.46
C ARG A 22 11.62 1.92 11.35
N LEU A 23 10.72 1.01 11.73
CA LEU A 23 9.29 1.31 11.76
C LEU A 23 8.95 2.42 12.77
N ALA A 24 9.60 2.44 13.94
CA ALA A 24 9.40 3.47 14.95
C ALA A 24 9.78 4.89 14.45
N GLU A 25 10.73 5.01 13.50
CA GLU A 25 11.08 6.28 12.87
C GLU A 25 9.89 6.89 12.09
N PHE A 26 8.96 6.06 11.61
CA PHE A 26 7.75 6.50 10.91
C PHE A 26 6.56 6.78 11.85
N ALA A 27 6.65 6.44 13.13
CA ALA A 27 5.57 6.68 14.09
C ALA A 27 5.24 8.18 14.25
N SER A 28 6.21 9.07 14.02
CA SER A 28 6.00 10.53 14.04
C SER A 28 5.18 11.07 12.85
N ARG A 29 4.88 10.22 11.86
CA ARG A 29 4.08 10.58 10.67
C ARG A 29 2.61 10.16 10.84
N GLU A 30 2.12 10.16 12.06
CA GLU A 30 0.71 9.87 12.35
C GLU A 30 -0.21 10.90 11.68
N PRO A 31 -1.36 10.47 11.16
CA PRO A 31 -2.34 11.39 10.60
C PRO A 31 -2.91 12.31 11.69
N GLU A 32 -3.44 13.46 11.30
CA GLU A 32 -4.08 14.42 12.21
C GLU A 32 -5.33 13.87 12.90
N VAL A 33 -5.89 12.75 12.39
CA VAL A 33 -7.05 12.05 12.95
C VAL A 33 -6.61 10.80 13.72
N GLY A 34 -7.47 10.28 14.60
CA GLY A 34 -7.17 9.06 15.34
C GLY A 34 -6.88 7.86 14.44
N LEU A 35 -5.94 6.99 14.84
CA LEU A 35 -5.53 5.82 14.06
C LEU A 35 -6.71 4.94 13.61
N ALA A 36 -7.69 4.72 14.49
CA ALA A 36 -8.87 3.94 14.16
C ALA A 36 -9.71 4.57 13.04
N GLU A 37 -9.92 5.89 13.10
CA GLU A 37 -10.62 6.64 12.05
C GLU A 37 -9.83 6.59 10.75
N TRP A 38 -8.51 6.77 10.79
CA TRP A 38 -7.65 6.67 9.63
C TRP A 38 -7.79 5.32 8.93
N ILE A 39 -7.71 4.21 9.69
CA ILE A 39 -7.78 2.86 9.16
C ILE A 39 -9.18 2.49 8.66
N LEU A 40 -10.23 2.89 9.38
CA LEU A 40 -11.59 2.43 9.08
C LEU A 40 -12.35 3.32 8.10
N VAL A 41 -11.91 4.58 7.91
CA VAL A 41 -12.59 5.56 7.06
C VAL A 41 -11.65 6.05 5.95
N HIS A 42 -10.54 6.68 6.29
CA HIS A 42 -9.69 7.37 5.31
C HIS A 42 -8.96 6.40 4.38
N ILE A 43 -8.36 5.34 4.90
CA ILE A 43 -7.71 4.33 4.07
C ILE A 43 -8.71 3.65 3.11
N PRO A 44 -9.83 3.06 3.58
CA PRO A 44 -10.72 2.35 2.66
C PRO A 44 -11.43 3.26 1.66
N LEU A 45 -11.88 4.45 2.04
CA LEU A 45 -12.66 5.33 1.18
C LEU A 45 -11.77 6.32 0.39
N GLY A 46 -10.84 6.98 1.07
CA GLY A 46 -9.99 8.01 0.46
C GLY A 46 -8.91 7.42 -0.45
N THR A 47 -8.28 6.33 -0.04
CA THR A 47 -7.17 5.73 -0.77
C THR A 47 -7.61 4.52 -1.58
N VAL A 48 -7.98 3.43 -0.90
CA VAL A 48 -8.18 2.13 -1.55
C VAL A 48 -9.31 2.16 -2.56
N TYR A 49 -10.50 2.60 -2.16
CA TYR A 49 -11.65 2.66 -3.07
C TYR A 49 -11.37 3.53 -4.28
N THR A 50 -10.85 4.73 -4.06
CA THR A 50 -10.55 5.69 -5.13
C THR A 50 -9.52 5.14 -6.11
N GLU A 51 -8.41 4.59 -5.60
CA GLU A 51 -7.35 4.07 -6.45
C GLU A 51 -7.75 2.77 -7.17
N GLU A 52 -8.46 1.86 -6.52
CA GLU A 52 -8.94 0.65 -7.17
C GLU A 52 -9.99 0.96 -8.24
N LEU A 53 -10.84 1.96 -8.04
CA LEU A 53 -11.80 2.43 -9.04
C LEU A 53 -11.07 3.00 -10.27
N ILE A 54 -10.08 3.86 -10.05
CA ILE A 54 -9.31 4.48 -11.14
C ILE A 54 -8.48 3.43 -11.88
N PHE A 55 -7.63 2.70 -11.15
CA PHE A 55 -6.59 1.89 -11.75
C PHE A 55 -7.07 0.48 -12.14
N ARG A 56 -7.93 -0.17 -11.34
CA ARG A 56 -8.31 -1.57 -11.55
C ARG A 56 -9.68 -1.73 -12.18
N ALA A 57 -10.63 -0.85 -11.87
CA ALA A 57 -11.95 -0.91 -12.47
C ALA A 57 -12.02 -0.19 -13.83
N THR A 58 -11.26 0.91 -14.01
CA THR A 58 -11.37 1.77 -15.19
C THR A 58 -10.14 1.67 -16.10
N LEU A 59 -8.99 2.16 -15.66
CA LEU A 59 -7.79 2.28 -16.50
C LEU A 59 -7.26 0.90 -16.95
N GLY A 60 -7.20 -0.07 -16.04
CA GLY A 60 -6.69 -1.40 -16.34
C GLY A 60 -7.44 -2.08 -17.51
N PRO A 61 -8.77 -2.23 -17.47
CA PRO A 61 -9.54 -2.78 -18.58
C PRO A 61 -9.39 -2.02 -19.89
N LEU A 62 -9.25 -0.68 -19.85
CA LEU A 62 -9.02 0.14 -21.04
C LEU A 62 -7.64 -0.17 -21.66
N LEU A 63 -6.61 -0.21 -20.83
CA LEU A 63 -5.25 -0.56 -21.27
C LEU A 63 -5.16 -2.00 -21.78
N ASP A 64 -5.89 -2.93 -21.17
CA ASP A 64 -5.95 -4.31 -21.62
C ASP A 64 -6.57 -4.44 -23.02
N ARG A 65 -7.60 -3.64 -23.30
CA ARG A 65 -8.22 -3.59 -24.64
C ARG A 65 -7.32 -2.91 -25.68
N ALA A 66 -6.65 -1.82 -25.30
CA ALA A 66 -5.82 -1.03 -26.22
C ALA A 66 -4.46 -1.66 -26.50
N CYS A 67 -3.82 -2.25 -25.47
CA CYS A 67 -2.42 -2.70 -25.50
C CYS A 67 -2.25 -4.20 -25.21
N GLY A 68 -3.33 -4.95 -25.02
CA GLY A 68 -3.29 -6.38 -24.72
C GLY A 68 -2.45 -6.69 -23.47
N ARG A 69 -1.52 -7.64 -23.60
CA ARG A 69 -0.68 -8.09 -22.48
C ARG A 69 0.20 -6.99 -21.89
N SER A 70 0.57 -5.99 -22.67
CA SER A 70 1.41 -4.87 -22.21
C SER A 70 0.64 -3.85 -21.34
N GLY A 71 -0.70 -3.86 -21.38
CA GLY A 71 -1.54 -2.95 -20.60
C GLY A 71 -1.27 -3.00 -19.10
N ILE A 72 -0.91 -4.17 -18.55
CA ILE A 72 -0.59 -4.31 -17.13
C ILE A 72 0.66 -3.53 -16.73
N TRP A 73 1.67 -3.49 -17.57
CA TRP A 73 2.91 -2.77 -17.32
C TRP A 73 2.69 -1.26 -17.37
N LEU A 74 1.89 -0.80 -18.35
CA LEU A 74 1.51 0.60 -18.45
C LEU A 74 0.68 1.04 -17.25
N GLY A 75 -0.30 0.25 -16.85
CA GLY A 75 -1.12 0.53 -15.66
C GLY A 75 -0.29 0.57 -14.37
N ALA A 76 0.63 -0.39 -14.20
CA ALA A 76 1.53 -0.42 -13.05
C ALA A 76 2.49 0.77 -13.03
N SER A 77 3.08 1.13 -14.18
CA SER A 77 3.94 2.32 -14.28
C SER A 77 3.18 3.61 -13.98
N THR A 78 1.96 3.75 -14.51
CA THR A 78 1.10 4.92 -14.23
C THR A 78 0.75 4.98 -12.74
N PHE A 79 0.46 3.86 -12.11
CA PHE A 79 0.21 3.79 -10.67
C PHE A 79 1.44 4.21 -9.85
N GLY A 80 2.64 3.78 -10.25
CA GLY A 80 3.88 4.24 -9.63
C GLY A 80 4.08 5.75 -9.77
N LEU A 81 3.93 6.28 -10.98
CA LEU A 81 4.09 7.71 -11.26
C LEU A 81 3.04 8.58 -10.55
N TRP A 82 1.83 8.06 -10.31
CA TRP A 82 0.81 8.71 -9.50
C TRP A 82 1.31 9.09 -8.11
N HIS A 83 2.25 8.31 -7.56
CA HIS A 83 2.78 8.50 -6.21
C HIS A 83 3.94 9.51 -6.12
N ILE A 84 4.33 10.18 -7.22
CA ILE A 84 5.38 11.21 -7.20
C ILE A 84 5.00 12.37 -6.26
N THR A 85 3.77 12.89 -6.38
CA THR A 85 3.31 14.01 -5.55
C THR A 85 3.15 13.62 -4.09
N PRO A 86 2.50 12.51 -3.73
CA PRO A 86 2.46 12.02 -2.34
C PRO A 86 3.84 11.80 -1.74
N ALA A 87 4.79 11.19 -2.49
CA ALA A 87 6.15 10.97 -2.00
C ALA A 87 6.87 12.28 -1.68
N ARG A 88 6.74 13.29 -2.55
CA ARG A 88 7.32 14.62 -2.31
C ARG A 88 6.71 15.29 -1.08
N ALA A 89 5.40 15.22 -0.93
CA ALA A 89 4.69 15.80 0.22
C ALA A 89 5.10 15.13 1.55
N ALA A 90 5.34 13.82 1.52
CA ALA A 90 5.79 13.06 2.68
C ALA A 90 7.30 13.17 2.98
N GLY A 91 8.09 13.78 2.08
CA GLY A 91 9.55 13.83 2.20
C GLY A 91 10.23 12.49 1.91
N ASP A 92 9.56 11.59 1.20
CA ASP A 92 10.06 10.26 0.87
C ASP A 92 10.95 10.28 -0.38
N SER A 93 11.76 9.22 -0.54
CA SER A 93 12.53 9.00 -1.76
C SER A 93 11.59 8.72 -2.94
N VAL A 94 11.39 9.72 -3.81
CA VAL A 94 10.51 9.60 -4.99
C VAL A 94 10.84 8.37 -5.84
N PRO A 95 12.10 8.09 -6.22
CA PRO A 95 12.41 6.88 -7.02
C PRO A 95 12.04 5.58 -6.30
N ALA A 96 12.31 5.48 -5.00
CA ALA A 96 11.98 4.29 -4.23
C ALA A 96 10.46 4.11 -4.09
N THR A 97 9.72 5.17 -3.82
CA THR A 97 8.25 5.14 -3.73
C THR A 97 7.63 4.75 -5.07
N VAL A 98 8.07 5.38 -6.17
CA VAL A 98 7.57 5.04 -7.52
C VAL A 98 7.83 3.57 -7.86
N ALA A 99 9.03 3.07 -7.60
CA ALA A 99 9.36 1.66 -7.86
C ALA A 99 8.53 0.69 -7.01
N ALA A 100 8.39 0.97 -5.71
CA ALA A 100 7.60 0.13 -4.79
C ALA A 100 6.12 0.14 -5.15
N THR A 101 5.54 1.31 -5.45
CA THR A 101 4.13 1.43 -5.81
C THR A 101 3.85 0.89 -7.21
N ALA A 102 4.77 1.01 -8.18
CA ALA A 102 4.66 0.34 -9.48
C ALA A 102 4.64 -1.18 -9.32
N LEU A 103 5.50 -1.75 -8.49
CA LEU A 103 5.50 -3.18 -8.18
C LEU A 103 4.18 -3.59 -7.50
N GLY A 104 3.72 -2.83 -6.52
CA GLY A 104 2.41 -3.01 -5.90
C GLY A 104 1.28 -2.97 -6.94
N GLY A 105 1.33 -1.99 -7.83
CA GLY A 105 0.39 -1.83 -8.95
C GLY A 105 0.35 -3.06 -9.85
N LEU A 106 1.51 -3.65 -10.15
CA LEU A 106 1.62 -4.87 -10.95
C LEU A 106 0.98 -6.08 -10.24
N ILE A 107 1.24 -6.23 -8.93
CA ILE A 107 0.66 -7.31 -8.11
C ILE A 107 -0.87 -7.18 -8.06
N LEU A 108 -1.38 -5.99 -7.74
CA LEU A 108 -2.82 -5.73 -7.63
C LEU A 108 -3.53 -5.91 -8.99
N SER A 109 -2.92 -5.44 -10.08
CA SER A 109 -3.46 -5.63 -11.43
C SER A 109 -3.44 -7.10 -11.86
N SER A 110 -2.39 -7.86 -11.48
CA SER A 110 -2.33 -9.30 -11.72
C SER A 110 -3.44 -10.03 -10.95
N LEU A 111 -3.69 -9.63 -9.71
CA LEU A 111 -4.76 -10.19 -8.88
C LEU A 111 -6.13 -9.89 -9.48
N ARG A 112 -6.36 -8.64 -9.95
CA ARG A 112 -7.57 -8.25 -10.66
C ARG A 112 -7.82 -9.12 -11.90
N ARG A 113 -6.78 -9.34 -12.72
CA ARG A 113 -6.88 -10.19 -13.93
C ARG A 113 -7.20 -11.64 -13.58
N ARG A 114 -6.59 -12.20 -12.54
CA ARG A 114 -6.79 -13.61 -12.13
C ARG A 114 -8.16 -13.86 -11.51
N THR A 115 -8.69 -12.91 -10.76
CA THR A 115 -9.95 -13.08 -10.01
C THR A 115 -11.18 -12.56 -10.76
N GLY A 116 -10.97 -11.70 -11.76
CA GLY A 116 -12.06 -10.99 -12.42
C GLY A 116 -12.77 -9.94 -11.54
N SER A 117 -12.25 -9.69 -10.32
CA SER A 117 -12.89 -8.84 -9.32
C SER A 117 -11.94 -7.77 -8.81
N THR A 118 -12.44 -6.54 -8.60
CA THR A 118 -11.71 -5.46 -7.93
C THR A 118 -11.69 -5.61 -6.42
N LEU A 119 -12.56 -6.42 -5.84
CA LEU A 119 -12.59 -6.67 -4.39
C LEU A 119 -11.30 -7.36 -3.92
N ALA A 120 -10.78 -8.32 -4.69
CA ALA A 120 -9.57 -9.05 -4.31
C ALA A 120 -8.33 -8.14 -4.18
N PRO A 121 -7.97 -7.30 -5.20
CA PRO A 121 -6.90 -6.33 -5.03
C PRO A 121 -7.22 -5.28 -3.95
N ALA A 122 -8.47 -4.81 -3.82
CA ALA A 122 -8.84 -3.84 -2.79
C ALA A 122 -8.56 -4.36 -1.36
N LEU A 123 -8.87 -5.63 -1.07
CA LEU A 123 -8.57 -6.23 0.24
C LEU A 123 -7.06 -6.35 0.51
N VAL A 124 -6.27 -6.66 -0.51
CA VAL A 124 -4.80 -6.72 -0.41
C VAL A 124 -4.23 -5.30 -0.24
N HIS A 125 -4.72 -4.36 -1.03
CA HIS A 125 -4.32 -2.96 -0.96
C HIS A 125 -4.65 -2.35 0.42
N PHE A 126 -5.85 -2.60 0.93
CA PHE A 126 -6.23 -2.21 2.29
C PHE A 126 -5.28 -2.79 3.33
N ALA A 127 -4.96 -4.10 3.25
CA ALA A 127 -4.07 -4.73 4.21
C ALA A 127 -2.65 -4.13 4.20
N LEU A 128 -2.14 -3.76 3.01
CA LEU A 128 -0.86 -3.07 2.88
C LEU A 128 -0.88 -1.69 3.55
N ASN A 129 -1.90 -0.88 3.27
CA ASN A 129 -2.01 0.47 3.84
C ASN A 129 -2.31 0.46 5.34
N ALA A 130 -3.27 -0.37 5.78
CA ALA A 130 -3.61 -0.49 7.19
C ALA A 130 -2.44 -1.06 8.01
N GLY A 131 -1.75 -2.09 7.50
CA GLY A 131 -0.56 -2.63 8.13
C GLY A 131 0.59 -1.61 8.18
N GLY A 132 0.75 -0.81 7.12
CA GLY A 132 1.70 0.29 7.06
C GLY A 132 1.41 1.45 8.02
N ALA A 133 0.15 1.62 8.44
CA ALA A 133 -0.21 2.58 9.48
C ALA A 133 -0.09 1.98 10.90
N ILE A 134 -0.53 0.74 11.09
CA ILE A 134 -0.53 0.06 12.40
C ILE A 134 0.90 -0.25 12.88
N ALA A 135 1.74 -0.78 11.99
CA ALA A 135 3.06 -1.28 12.40
C ALA A 135 3.99 -0.18 12.94
N PRO A 136 4.12 1.02 12.32
CA PRO A 136 4.87 2.13 12.89
C PRO A 136 4.31 2.59 14.24
N HIS A 137 2.97 2.75 14.34
CA HIS A 137 2.31 3.15 15.57
C HIS A 137 2.65 2.19 16.73
N LEU A 138 2.51 0.88 16.52
CA LEU A 138 2.87 -0.12 17.52
C LEU A 138 4.38 -0.12 17.83
N ALA A 139 5.21 0.05 16.81
CA ALA A 139 6.67 0.10 16.99
C ALA A 139 7.08 1.27 17.88
N GLY A 140 6.44 2.44 17.74
CA GLY A 140 6.69 3.63 18.58
C GLY A 140 6.26 3.47 20.02
N GLN A 141 5.27 2.61 20.31
CA GLN A 141 4.78 2.36 21.67
C GLN A 141 5.55 1.27 22.43
N LEU A 142 6.28 0.41 21.69
CA LEU A 142 7.03 -0.67 22.31
C LEU A 142 8.35 -0.15 22.91
N PRO A 143 8.71 -0.55 24.15
CA PRO A 143 9.98 -0.15 24.76
C PRO A 143 11.17 -0.63 23.92
N PRO A 144 12.27 0.15 23.87
CA PRO A 144 13.49 -0.32 23.22
C PRO A 144 13.92 -1.64 23.86
N ARG A 145 14.13 -2.69 23.07
CA ARG A 145 14.74 -3.91 23.58
C ARG A 145 16.21 -3.60 23.81
N LEU A 146 16.64 -3.71 25.05
CA LEU A 146 18.06 -3.67 25.41
C LEU A 146 18.75 -4.81 24.63
N ALA A 147 19.80 -4.46 23.88
CA ALA A 147 20.62 -5.39 23.13
C ALA A 147 21.45 -6.25 24.08
#